data_294918ff3cb02ba6c13deb7dcfe654de
#
_entry.id   294918ff3cb02ba6c13deb7dcfe654de
#
_cell.length_a   1.000
_cell.length_b   1.000
_cell.length_c   1.000
_cell.angle_alpha   90.00
_cell.angle_beta   90.00
_cell.angle_gamma   90.00
#
_symmetry.space_group_name_H-M   'P 1'
#
loop_
_entity.id
_entity.type
_entity.pdbx_description
1 polymer ?
#
loop_
_entity_poly.entity_id
_entity_poly.type
_entity_poly.pdbx_seq_one_letter_code
_entity_poly.pdbx_strand_id
1 'polypeptide(L)'
;MRLAILIAWFPLSIASLVTSVYVLRMYGQVKEGQTLLAIQARKLLVKNGYQFYASLPQVLGTFNGAISADDARPEILREFLEAHDSPFADHAGTIVAASDARQIDYRLITAIAMCESNLGKKMPANSYNAWGYAIYTGESSGAEFANWDHGIEVMAEYLATRFYSQGLTTPEEIGPIYAPPSVYTGNSWAKCVRSFMDELI
;
A
#
# COMPACT_ATOMS: atom_id res chain seq x y z
N MET A 1 -49.37 -9.13 -38.58
CA MET A 1 -48.44 -9.44 -37.45
C MET A 1 -47.11 -8.69 -37.53
N ARG A 2 -46.42 -8.57 -38.67
CA ARG A 2 -45.12 -7.85 -38.79
C ARG A 2 -45.22 -6.34 -38.58
N LEU A 3 -46.29 -5.66 -38.97
CA LEU A 3 -46.47 -4.22 -38.81
C LEU A 3 -46.73 -3.83 -37.35
N ALA A 4 -47.43 -4.66 -36.55
CA ALA A 4 -47.69 -4.42 -35.16
C ALA A 4 -46.40 -4.50 -34.26
N ILE A 5 -45.47 -5.35 -34.67
CA ILE A 5 -44.15 -5.49 -33.97
C ILE A 5 -43.32 -4.24 -34.21
N LEU A 6 -43.32 -3.67 -35.41
CA LEU A 6 -42.56 -2.43 -35.70
C LEU A 6 -43.13 -1.22 -34.95
N ILE A 7 -44.46 -1.13 -34.80
CA ILE A 7 -45.13 -0.03 -34.06
C ILE A 7 -44.85 -0.11 -32.59
N ALA A 8 -44.71 -1.30 -31.99
CA ALA A 8 -44.39 -1.46 -30.58
C ALA A 8 -42.88 -1.29 -30.28
N TRP A 9 -42.00 -1.63 -31.20
CA TRP A 9 -40.56 -1.58 -31.03
C TRP A 9 -40.01 -0.14 -31.01
N PHE A 10 -40.57 0.74 -31.80
CA PHE A 10 -40.12 2.12 -31.96
C PHE A 10 -40.26 2.96 -30.64
N PRO A 11 -41.38 2.98 -29.94
CA PRO A 11 -41.49 3.68 -28.65
C PRO A 11 -40.63 3.06 -27.56
N LEU A 12 -40.40 1.74 -27.57
CA LEU A 12 -39.54 1.06 -26.62
C LEU A 12 -38.07 1.46 -26.77
N SER A 13 -37.60 1.60 -28.00
CA SER A 13 -36.21 2.07 -28.25
C SER A 13 -35.99 3.52 -27.85
N ILE A 14 -36.99 4.39 -28.09
CA ILE A 14 -36.90 5.79 -27.64
C ILE A 14 -36.92 5.87 -26.11
N ALA A 15 -37.77 5.11 -25.42
CA ALA A 15 -37.81 5.07 -23.98
C ALA A 15 -36.45 4.59 -23.36
N SER A 16 -35.83 3.58 -23.99
CA SER A 16 -34.49 3.09 -23.59
C SER A 16 -33.40 4.16 -23.76
N LEU A 17 -33.45 4.92 -24.83
CA LEU A 17 -32.51 6.01 -25.11
C LEU A 17 -32.67 7.16 -24.09
N VAL A 18 -33.90 7.54 -23.82
CA VAL A 18 -34.19 8.59 -22.81
C VAL A 18 -33.76 8.17 -21.42
N THR A 19 -34.02 6.93 -21.02
CA THR A 19 -33.57 6.41 -19.73
C THR A 19 -32.03 6.35 -19.64
N SER A 20 -31.34 5.94 -20.69
CA SER A 20 -29.88 5.93 -20.75
C SER A 20 -29.28 7.34 -20.59
N VAL A 21 -29.84 8.32 -21.30
CA VAL A 21 -29.38 9.73 -21.16
C VAL A 21 -29.67 10.28 -19.76
N TYR A 22 -30.81 9.93 -19.18
CA TYR A 22 -31.16 10.34 -17.80
C TYR A 22 -30.19 9.75 -16.77
N VAL A 23 -29.88 8.46 -16.88
CA VAL A 23 -28.92 7.78 -15.99
C VAL A 23 -27.52 8.39 -16.13
N LEU A 24 -27.06 8.67 -17.36
CA LEU A 24 -25.76 9.31 -17.57
C LEU A 24 -25.69 10.72 -16.97
N ARG A 25 -26.76 11.50 -17.06
CA ARG A 25 -26.85 12.82 -16.39
C ARG A 25 -26.82 12.71 -14.88
N MET A 26 -27.55 11.76 -14.31
CA MET A 26 -27.53 11.51 -12.86
C MET A 26 -26.13 11.10 -12.38
N TYR A 27 -25.44 10.24 -13.14
CA TYR A 27 -24.05 9.84 -12.83
C TYR A 27 -23.09 11.03 -12.89
N GLY A 28 -23.23 11.92 -13.85
CA GLY A 28 -22.44 13.15 -13.96
C GLY A 28 -22.63 14.07 -12.74
N GLN A 29 -23.87 14.28 -12.32
CA GLN A 29 -24.18 15.13 -11.16
C GLN A 29 -23.66 14.55 -9.83
N VAL A 30 -23.72 13.21 -9.66
CA VAL A 30 -23.15 12.54 -8.48
C VAL A 30 -21.64 12.71 -8.42
N LYS A 31 -20.96 12.61 -9.56
CA LYS A 31 -19.50 12.78 -9.64
C LYS A 31 -19.07 14.22 -9.37
N GLU A 32 -19.80 15.21 -9.86
CA GLU A 32 -19.55 16.63 -9.55
C GLU A 32 -19.82 16.94 -8.07
N GLY A 33 -20.87 16.38 -7.48
CA GLY A 33 -21.17 16.51 -6.06
C GLY A 33 -20.07 15.94 -5.15
N GLN A 34 -19.49 14.80 -5.51
CA GLN A 34 -18.39 14.19 -4.76
C GLN A 34 -17.10 15.02 -4.85
N THR A 35 -16.79 15.58 -6.00
CA THR A 35 -15.63 16.47 -6.15
C THR A 35 -15.80 17.78 -5.39
N LEU A 36 -16.99 18.37 -5.37
CA LEU A 36 -17.28 19.59 -4.59
C LEU A 36 -17.20 19.32 -3.08
N LEU A 37 -17.73 18.18 -2.61
CA LEU A 37 -17.61 17.77 -1.21
C LEU A 37 -16.15 17.54 -0.78
N ALA A 38 -15.34 16.90 -1.63
CA ALA A 38 -13.92 16.70 -1.37
C ALA A 38 -13.16 18.04 -1.31
N ILE A 39 -13.47 19.00 -2.20
CA ILE A 39 -12.88 20.35 -2.18
C ILE A 39 -13.33 21.14 -0.94
N GLN A 40 -14.60 21.05 -0.54
CA GLN A 40 -15.09 21.69 0.68
C GLN A 40 -14.52 21.08 1.95
N ALA A 41 -14.41 19.75 2.02
CA ALA A 41 -13.74 19.05 3.12
C ALA A 41 -12.28 19.48 3.26
N ARG A 42 -11.55 19.56 2.13
CA ARG A 42 -10.18 20.06 2.09
C ARG A 42 -10.07 21.52 2.55
N LYS A 43 -11.03 22.37 2.17
CA LYS A 43 -11.07 23.77 2.57
C LYS A 43 -11.39 23.96 4.07
N LEU A 44 -12.20 23.08 4.65
CA LEU A 44 -12.50 23.04 6.07
C LEU A 44 -11.33 22.53 6.91
N LEU A 45 -10.57 21.53 6.41
CA LEU A 45 -9.35 21.06 7.05
C LEU A 45 -8.27 22.14 7.09
N VAL A 46 -8.13 22.90 6.00
CA VAL A 46 -7.19 24.04 5.94
C VAL A 46 -7.65 25.20 6.82
N LYS A 47 -8.97 25.42 6.97
CA LYS A 47 -9.53 26.54 7.76
C LYS A 47 -9.51 26.28 9.28
N ASN A 48 -9.51 25.03 9.72
CA ASN A 48 -9.48 24.67 11.14
C ASN A 48 -8.06 24.54 11.71
N GLY A 49 -7.06 25.08 11.00
CA GLY A 49 -5.77 25.43 11.57
C GLY A 49 -5.13 24.35 12.42
N TYR A 50 -5.00 23.12 11.90
CA TYR A 50 -3.87 22.30 12.31
C TYR A 50 -2.62 22.88 11.66
N GLN A 51 -2.16 24.02 12.21
CA GLN A 51 -0.80 24.46 12.02
C GLN A 51 0.07 23.47 12.77
N PHE A 52 0.58 22.48 12.06
CA PHE A 52 1.79 21.83 12.51
C PHE A 52 2.86 22.93 12.50
N TYR A 53 3.17 23.46 13.67
CA TYR A 53 4.35 24.25 13.88
C TYR A 53 5.56 23.34 13.76
N ALA A 54 5.94 23.00 12.52
CA ALA A 54 7.32 22.75 12.25
C ALA A 54 8.01 24.14 12.37
N SER A 55 8.57 24.44 13.49
CA SER A 55 9.57 25.49 13.60
C SER A 55 10.78 25.02 12.79
N LEU A 56 10.74 25.26 11.48
CA LEU A 56 11.90 25.08 10.62
C LEU A 56 12.94 26.12 11.06
N PRO A 57 14.15 25.70 11.45
CA PRO A 57 15.24 26.66 11.56
C PRO A 57 15.44 27.27 10.18
N GLN A 58 15.37 28.61 10.10
CA GLN A 58 15.72 29.35 8.90
C GLN A 58 17.20 29.15 8.60
N VAL A 59 17.52 28.13 7.84
CA VAL A 59 18.80 28.05 7.13
C VAL A 59 18.56 28.70 5.78
N LEU A 60 19.16 29.88 5.57
CA LEU A 60 19.19 30.56 4.28
C LEU A 60 19.87 29.65 3.25
N GLY A 61 19.08 28.97 2.48
CA GLY A 61 19.48 28.25 1.28
C GLY A 61 18.30 28.32 0.32
N THR A 62 18.49 28.94 -0.82
CA THR A 62 17.50 29.06 -1.88
C THR A 62 17.10 27.68 -2.39
N PHE A 63 16.03 27.11 -1.82
CA PHE A 63 15.32 26.00 -2.44
C PHE A 63 14.16 26.55 -3.26
N ASN A 64 14.38 26.72 -4.56
CA ASN A 64 13.31 26.83 -5.56
C ASN A 64 12.78 25.41 -5.83
N GLY A 65 12.03 24.86 -4.89
CA GLY A 65 11.23 23.65 -5.07
C GLY A 65 9.82 23.96 -4.64
N ALA A 66 8.86 23.85 -5.53
CA ALA A 66 7.46 23.80 -5.14
C ALA A 66 7.34 22.72 -4.06
N ILE A 67 6.96 23.09 -2.83
CA ILE A 67 6.56 22.15 -1.81
C ILE A 67 5.21 21.58 -2.28
N SER A 68 5.25 20.54 -3.07
CA SER A 68 4.12 19.63 -3.13
C SER A 68 4.01 19.04 -1.72
N ALA A 69 2.81 18.81 -1.23
CA ALA A 69 2.63 18.05 0.00
C ALA A 69 3.09 16.63 -0.33
N ASP A 70 4.41 16.41 -0.27
CA ASP A 70 5.03 15.15 -0.61
C ASP A 70 4.57 14.11 0.40
N ASP A 71 4.37 12.92 -0.10
CA ASP A 71 4.06 11.76 0.71
C ASP A 71 5.13 11.58 1.79
N ALA A 72 4.75 11.71 3.05
CA ALA A 72 5.68 11.59 4.17
C ALA A 72 6.07 10.15 4.49
N ARG A 73 5.38 9.16 3.91
CA ARG A 73 5.60 7.74 4.21
C ARG A 73 7.04 7.26 3.94
N PRO A 74 7.68 7.63 2.81
CA PRO A 74 9.08 7.26 2.58
C PRO A 74 10.03 7.78 3.65
N GLU A 75 9.80 8.99 4.14
CA GLU A 75 10.66 9.61 5.16
C GLU A 75 10.46 8.95 6.53
N ILE A 76 9.22 8.75 6.95
CA ILE A 76 8.88 8.03 8.20
C ILE A 76 9.51 6.63 8.17
N LEU A 77 9.41 5.94 7.04
CA LEU A 77 9.95 4.61 6.90
C LEU A 77 11.49 4.60 6.91
N ARG A 78 12.12 5.59 6.26
CA ARG A 78 13.57 5.75 6.28
C ARG A 78 14.10 5.99 7.69
N GLU A 79 13.47 6.90 8.44
CA GLU A 79 13.83 7.17 9.83
C GLU A 79 13.72 5.92 10.72
N PHE A 80 12.65 5.14 10.55
CA PHE A 80 12.48 3.88 11.25
C PHE A 80 13.59 2.87 10.91
N LEU A 81 13.91 2.72 9.63
CA LEU A 81 14.95 1.81 9.16
C LEU A 81 16.34 2.23 9.66
N GLU A 82 16.65 3.54 9.62
CA GLU A 82 17.89 4.09 10.13
C GLU A 82 18.03 3.93 11.66
N ALA A 83 16.97 4.17 12.40
CA ALA A 83 16.95 4.00 13.86
C ALA A 83 17.25 2.54 14.30
N HIS A 84 17.02 1.60 13.37
CA HIS A 84 17.31 0.18 13.56
C HIS A 84 18.59 -0.30 12.85
N ASP A 85 19.43 0.60 12.33
CA ASP A 85 20.65 0.27 11.57
C ASP A 85 20.38 -0.72 10.42
N SER A 86 19.29 -0.52 9.68
CA SER A 86 18.91 -1.39 8.57
C SER A 86 19.78 -1.15 7.33
N PRO A 87 20.33 -2.20 6.69
CA PRO A 87 21.14 -2.05 5.48
C PRO A 87 20.33 -1.60 4.25
N PHE A 88 19.00 -1.53 4.33
CA PHE A 88 18.16 -1.06 3.23
C PHE A 88 17.36 0.22 3.57
N ALA A 89 17.85 1.04 4.50
CA ALA A 89 17.21 2.29 4.86
C ALA A 89 17.03 3.24 3.66
N ASP A 90 18.03 3.31 2.79
CA ASP A 90 17.98 4.13 1.57
C ASP A 90 16.91 3.69 0.56
N HIS A 91 16.33 2.50 0.73
CA HIS A 91 15.31 1.94 -0.14
C HIS A 91 13.86 2.13 0.37
N ALA A 92 13.65 2.99 1.37
CA ALA A 92 12.32 3.30 1.91
C ALA A 92 11.35 3.79 0.82
N GLY A 93 11.81 4.62 -0.10
CA GLY A 93 11.02 5.08 -1.24
C GLY A 93 10.58 3.94 -2.17
N THR A 94 11.46 2.97 -2.42
CA THR A 94 11.15 1.78 -3.22
C THR A 94 10.06 0.93 -2.54
N ILE A 95 10.12 0.77 -1.20
CA ILE A 95 9.10 0.03 -0.44
C ILE A 95 7.72 0.66 -0.61
N VAL A 96 7.61 1.98 -0.44
CA VAL A 96 6.35 2.71 -0.59
C VAL A 96 5.84 2.61 -2.03
N ALA A 97 6.70 2.87 -3.02
CA ALA A 97 6.31 2.82 -4.44
C ALA A 97 5.86 1.42 -4.89
N ALA A 98 6.60 0.36 -4.50
CA ALA A 98 6.25 -1.01 -4.81
C ALA A 98 4.93 -1.45 -4.17
N SER A 99 4.67 -0.97 -2.94
CA SER A 99 3.43 -1.23 -2.21
C SER A 99 2.23 -0.53 -2.85
N ASP A 100 2.37 0.74 -3.19
CA ASP A 100 1.31 1.51 -3.85
C ASP A 100 0.93 0.94 -5.22
N ALA A 101 1.93 0.56 -6.01
CA ALA A 101 1.71 -0.05 -7.32
C ALA A 101 0.88 -1.34 -7.25
N ARG A 102 0.89 -2.02 -6.11
CA ARG A 102 0.20 -3.29 -5.88
C ARG A 102 -0.94 -3.21 -4.86
N GLN A 103 -1.23 -2.00 -4.36
CA GLN A 103 -2.30 -1.74 -3.39
C GLN A 103 -2.17 -2.57 -2.11
N ILE A 104 -0.94 -2.77 -1.64
CA ILE A 104 -0.64 -3.40 -0.35
C ILE A 104 -0.22 -2.34 0.68
N ASP A 105 -0.34 -2.66 1.95
CA ASP A 105 0.11 -1.79 3.02
C ASP A 105 1.65 -1.77 3.06
N TYR A 106 2.26 -0.58 2.84
CA TYR A 106 3.71 -0.39 2.81
C TYR A 106 4.42 -0.83 4.10
N ARG A 107 3.72 -0.74 5.24
CA ARG A 107 4.24 -1.13 6.55
C ARG A 107 4.48 -2.64 6.64
N LEU A 108 3.68 -3.42 5.92
CA LEU A 108 3.72 -4.88 5.99
C LEU A 108 5.08 -5.43 5.54
N ILE A 109 5.64 -4.92 4.43
CA ILE A 109 6.95 -5.35 3.91
C ILE A 109 8.03 -5.15 4.98
N THR A 110 8.06 -3.97 5.60
CA THR A 110 9.05 -3.62 6.62
C THR A 110 8.87 -4.42 7.90
N ALA A 111 7.64 -4.56 8.38
CA ALA A 111 7.34 -5.32 9.59
C ALA A 111 7.69 -6.81 9.46
N ILE A 112 7.46 -7.42 8.27
CA ILE A 112 7.89 -8.79 8.01
C ILE A 112 9.43 -8.87 8.07
N ALA A 113 10.16 -7.98 7.41
CA ALA A 113 11.62 -7.96 7.44
C ALA A 113 12.18 -7.81 8.86
N MET A 114 11.50 -7.03 9.72
CA MET A 114 11.87 -6.89 11.13
C MET A 114 11.74 -8.23 11.86
N CYS A 115 10.61 -8.92 11.68
CA CYS A 115 10.36 -10.17 12.38
C CYS A 115 11.21 -11.34 11.88
N GLU A 116 11.56 -11.36 10.59
CA GLU A 116 12.30 -12.47 9.97
C GLU A 116 13.83 -12.34 10.14
N SER A 117 14.36 -11.14 9.96
CA SER A 117 15.81 -10.94 9.88
C SER A 117 16.34 -9.75 10.68
N ASN A 118 15.51 -9.15 11.54
CA ASN A 118 15.85 -7.88 12.17
C ASN A 118 16.27 -6.83 11.13
N LEU A 119 15.39 -6.59 10.16
CA LEU A 119 15.57 -5.65 9.05
C LEU A 119 16.84 -5.94 8.22
N GLY A 120 17.03 -7.19 7.81
CA GLY A 120 18.14 -7.61 6.96
C GLY A 120 19.49 -7.80 7.66
N LYS A 121 19.57 -7.58 8.98
CA LYS A 121 20.81 -7.77 9.74
C LYS A 121 21.15 -9.23 10.02
N LYS A 122 20.15 -10.12 10.00
CA LYS A 122 20.28 -11.55 10.26
C LYS A 122 19.77 -12.37 9.07
N MET A 123 20.44 -12.22 7.94
CA MET A 123 20.16 -12.96 6.71
C MET A 123 21.44 -13.54 6.13
N PRO A 124 21.40 -14.50 5.18
CA PRO A 124 22.57 -14.95 4.49
C PRO A 124 23.29 -13.79 3.77
N ALA A 125 24.61 -13.75 3.87
CA ALA A 125 25.40 -12.66 3.31
C ALA A 125 25.12 -12.49 1.80
N ASN A 126 24.94 -11.25 1.36
CA ASN A 126 24.67 -10.88 -0.03
C ASN A 126 23.39 -11.47 -0.66
N SER A 127 22.50 -12.05 0.14
CA SER A 127 21.24 -12.59 -0.40
C SER A 127 20.20 -11.51 -0.67
N TYR A 128 20.31 -10.34 -0.05
CA TYR A 128 19.28 -9.27 -0.07
C TYR A 128 17.87 -9.76 0.28
N ASN A 129 17.79 -10.88 1.03
CA ASN A 129 16.55 -11.56 1.39
C ASN A 129 16.23 -11.36 2.87
N ALA A 130 15.73 -10.18 3.20
CA ALA A 130 15.36 -9.85 4.58
C ALA A 130 14.10 -10.55 5.07
N TRP A 131 13.32 -11.17 4.19
CA TRP A 131 11.99 -11.73 4.45
C TRP A 131 11.98 -13.25 4.59
N GLY A 132 13.11 -13.92 4.46
CA GLY A 132 13.15 -15.38 4.47
C GLY A 132 12.43 -16.04 3.28
N TYR A 133 12.30 -15.31 2.16
CA TYR A 133 11.55 -15.77 1.01
C TYR A 133 12.19 -17.03 0.41
N ALA A 134 11.34 -18.05 0.15
CA ALA A 134 11.73 -19.35 -0.41
C ALA A 134 12.83 -20.09 0.38
N ILE A 135 12.94 -19.85 1.70
CA ILE A 135 13.73 -20.70 2.59
C ILE A 135 12.85 -21.91 2.98
N TYR A 136 13.23 -23.10 2.53
CA TYR A 136 12.49 -24.32 2.84
C TYR A 136 13.06 -25.00 4.08
N THR A 137 12.22 -25.76 4.77
CA THR A 137 12.61 -26.51 5.99
C THR A 137 13.82 -27.41 5.72
N GLY A 138 14.91 -27.18 6.45
CA GLY A 138 16.17 -27.94 6.32
C GLY A 138 17.21 -27.29 5.41
N GLU A 139 16.89 -26.15 4.79
CA GLU A 139 17.83 -25.38 3.98
C GLU A 139 18.38 -24.18 4.76
N SER A 140 19.65 -23.84 4.52
CA SER A 140 20.31 -22.68 5.16
C SER A 140 20.25 -21.41 4.31
N SER A 141 19.79 -21.51 3.06
CA SER A 141 19.64 -20.39 2.12
C SER A 141 18.30 -20.48 1.40
N GLY A 142 17.73 -19.33 1.08
CA GLY A 142 16.52 -19.17 0.27
C GLY A 142 16.82 -18.52 -1.07
N ALA A 143 15.84 -17.82 -1.61
CA ALA A 143 16.05 -17.01 -2.80
C ALA A 143 17.11 -15.94 -2.54
N GLU A 144 17.98 -15.71 -3.53
CA GLU A 144 18.91 -14.60 -3.56
C GLU A 144 18.39 -13.55 -4.55
N PHE A 145 18.45 -12.29 -4.16
CA PHE A 145 18.05 -11.18 -5.01
C PHE A 145 19.26 -10.41 -5.50
N ALA A 146 19.15 -9.73 -6.65
CA ALA A 146 20.26 -9.01 -7.24
C ALA A 146 20.68 -7.78 -6.40
N ASN A 147 19.75 -7.16 -5.71
CA ASN A 147 19.92 -6.01 -4.83
C ASN A 147 18.65 -5.83 -3.98
N TRP A 148 18.65 -4.81 -3.10
CA TRP A 148 17.50 -4.50 -2.22
C TRP A 148 16.24 -4.15 -3.00
N ASP A 149 16.32 -3.32 -4.05
CA ASP A 149 15.15 -2.93 -4.84
C ASP A 149 14.49 -4.16 -5.48
N HIS A 150 15.28 -5.07 -6.03
CA HIS A 150 14.76 -6.33 -6.59
C HIS A 150 14.08 -7.18 -5.52
N GLY A 151 14.68 -7.31 -4.32
CA GLY A 151 14.07 -8.05 -3.22
C GLY A 151 12.73 -7.45 -2.77
N ILE A 152 12.67 -6.13 -2.64
CA ILE A 152 11.44 -5.39 -2.29
C ILE A 152 10.35 -5.60 -3.34
N GLU A 153 10.68 -5.47 -4.63
CA GLU A 153 9.72 -5.67 -5.72
C GLU A 153 9.17 -7.09 -5.74
N VAL A 154 10.02 -8.11 -5.58
CA VAL A 154 9.58 -9.51 -5.52
C VAL A 154 8.69 -9.75 -4.31
N MET A 155 9.03 -9.19 -3.15
CA MET A 155 8.20 -9.34 -1.95
C MET A 155 6.86 -8.64 -2.08
N ALA A 156 6.83 -7.43 -2.64
CA ALA A 156 5.58 -6.73 -2.90
C ALA A 156 4.67 -7.54 -3.85
N GLU A 157 5.23 -8.08 -4.93
CA GLU A 157 4.51 -8.95 -5.87
C GLU A 157 3.99 -10.24 -5.20
N TYR A 158 4.83 -10.86 -4.39
CA TYR A 158 4.45 -12.07 -3.65
C TYR A 158 3.28 -11.80 -2.68
N LEU A 159 3.34 -10.72 -1.91
CA LEU A 159 2.28 -10.36 -0.98
C LEU A 159 0.97 -10.04 -1.71
N ALA A 160 1.05 -9.29 -2.80
CA ALA A 160 -0.12 -8.95 -3.61
C ALA A 160 -0.78 -10.18 -4.23
N THR A 161 0.00 -11.02 -4.88
CA THR A 161 -0.52 -12.17 -5.63
C THR A 161 -0.93 -13.33 -4.73
N ARG A 162 -0.17 -13.58 -3.65
CA ARG A 162 -0.41 -14.73 -2.79
C ARG A 162 -1.48 -14.47 -1.73
N PHE A 163 -1.61 -13.24 -1.25
CA PHE A 163 -2.48 -12.91 -0.12
C PHE A 163 -3.55 -11.88 -0.47
N TYR A 164 -3.16 -10.68 -0.88
CA TYR A 164 -4.12 -9.61 -1.12
C TYR A 164 -5.13 -9.93 -2.22
N SER A 165 -4.73 -10.63 -3.28
CA SER A 165 -5.64 -11.11 -4.33
C SER A 165 -6.74 -12.06 -3.81
N GLN A 166 -6.54 -12.67 -2.65
CA GLN A 166 -7.48 -13.56 -1.98
C GLN A 166 -8.22 -12.88 -0.81
N GLY A 167 -8.02 -11.57 -0.62
CA GLY A 167 -8.62 -10.80 0.46
C GLY A 167 -7.93 -10.97 1.82
N LEU A 168 -6.77 -11.62 1.88
CA LEU A 168 -5.97 -11.79 3.10
C LEU A 168 -5.04 -10.57 3.23
N THR A 169 -5.40 -9.61 4.08
CA THR A 169 -4.72 -8.31 4.15
C THR A 169 -4.12 -8.01 5.52
N THR A 170 -4.45 -8.80 6.51
CA THR A 170 -3.97 -8.61 7.89
C THR A 170 -2.89 -9.63 8.26
N PRO A 171 -1.96 -9.30 9.18
CA PRO A 171 -0.97 -10.26 9.66
C PRO A 171 -1.57 -11.55 10.22
N GLU A 172 -2.75 -11.46 10.84
CA GLU A 172 -3.47 -12.58 11.42
C GLU A 172 -4.00 -13.55 10.36
N GLU A 173 -4.42 -13.04 9.20
CA GLU A 173 -4.87 -13.86 8.06
C GLU A 173 -3.70 -14.44 7.27
N ILE A 174 -2.62 -13.67 7.14
CA ILE A 174 -1.40 -14.04 6.40
C ILE A 174 -0.56 -15.07 7.18
N GLY A 175 -0.41 -14.87 8.49
CA GLY A 175 0.49 -15.64 9.35
C GLY A 175 0.36 -17.15 9.27
N PRO A 176 -0.85 -17.74 9.28
CA PRO A 176 -1.04 -19.19 9.17
C PRO A 176 -0.49 -19.79 7.88
N ILE A 177 -0.35 -19.00 6.81
CA ILE A 177 0.17 -19.43 5.51
C ILE A 177 1.65 -19.07 5.36
N TYR A 178 2.05 -17.88 5.83
CA TYR A 178 3.43 -17.39 5.73
C TYR A 178 4.36 -18.13 6.69
N ALA A 179 3.96 -18.27 7.94
CA ALA A 179 4.72 -18.90 9.03
C ALA A 179 3.86 -19.94 9.78
N PRO A 180 3.50 -21.08 9.16
CA PRO A 180 2.57 -22.04 9.76
C PRO A 180 2.95 -22.50 11.17
N PRO A 181 4.24 -22.71 11.54
CA PRO A 181 4.60 -23.09 12.89
C PRO A 181 4.21 -22.06 13.96
N SER A 182 4.06 -20.78 13.60
CA SER A 182 3.71 -19.72 14.53
C SER A 182 2.33 -19.86 15.15
N VAL A 183 1.43 -20.56 14.47
CA VAL A 183 0.07 -20.87 14.97
C VAL A 183 0.13 -21.62 16.30
N TYR A 184 1.05 -22.58 16.41
CA TYR A 184 1.24 -23.40 17.64
C TYR A 184 1.91 -22.61 18.78
N THR A 185 2.48 -21.45 18.50
CA THR A 185 3.08 -20.54 19.49
C THR A 185 2.22 -19.30 19.75
N GLY A 186 0.90 -19.44 19.57
CA GLY A 186 -0.07 -18.39 19.83
C GLY A 186 -0.04 -17.26 18.81
N ASN A 187 0.17 -17.58 17.53
CA ASN A 187 0.28 -16.63 16.41
C ASN A 187 1.42 -15.61 16.60
N SER A 188 2.57 -16.10 17.07
CA SER A 188 3.72 -15.24 17.41
C SER A 188 4.19 -14.39 16.24
N TRP A 189 4.17 -14.93 15.01
CA TRP A 189 4.53 -14.18 13.81
C TRP A 189 3.58 -13.01 13.56
N ALA A 190 2.27 -13.26 13.57
CA ALA A 190 1.28 -12.21 13.33
C ALA A 190 1.36 -11.10 14.39
N LYS A 191 1.57 -11.46 15.66
CA LYS A 191 1.76 -10.51 16.74
C LYS A 191 3.00 -9.64 16.55
N CYS A 192 4.12 -10.25 16.14
CA CYS A 192 5.34 -9.53 15.83
C CYS A 192 5.13 -8.53 14.69
N VAL A 193 4.58 -8.98 13.56
CA VAL A 193 4.33 -8.13 12.39
C VAL A 193 3.37 -6.99 12.73
N ARG A 194 2.28 -7.28 13.45
CA ARG A 194 1.32 -6.28 13.90
C ARG A 194 1.99 -5.20 14.75
N SER A 195 2.79 -5.61 15.73
CA SER A 195 3.46 -4.66 16.62
C SER A 195 4.30 -3.66 15.85
N PHE A 196 5.09 -4.12 14.87
CA PHE A 196 5.93 -3.21 14.08
C PHE A 196 5.15 -2.41 13.02
N MET A 197 4.04 -2.93 12.51
CA MET A 197 3.16 -2.11 11.67
C MET A 197 2.54 -0.95 12.46
N ASP A 198 2.24 -1.16 13.73
CA ASP A 198 1.65 -0.14 14.61
C ASP A 198 2.69 0.93 15.04
N GLU A 199 3.98 0.60 15.02
CA GLU A 199 5.06 1.57 15.25
C GLU A 199 5.32 2.49 14.05
N LEU A 200 4.87 2.11 12.86
CA LEU A 200 5.05 2.85 11.60
C LEU A 200 3.85 3.77 11.25
N ILE A 201 3.22 4.36 12.27
CA ILE A 201 2.06 5.25 12.13
C ILE A 201 2.47 6.71 12.26
#